data_bbac5b5ece4622867e1c7b8a3845b2e0
#
_entry.id   bbac5b5ece4622867e1c7b8a3845b2e0
#
_cell.length_a   1.000
_cell.length_b   1.000
_cell.length_c   1.000
_cell.angle_alpha   90.00
_cell.angle_beta   90.00
_cell.angle_gamma   90.00
#
_symmetry.space_group_name_H-M   'P 1'
#
loop_
_entity.id
_entity.type
_entity.pdbx_description
1 polymer ?
#
loop_
_entity_poly.entity_id
_entity_poly.type
_entity_poly.pdbx_seq_one_letter_code
_entity_poly.pdbx_strand_id
1 'polypeptide(L)'
;MSSTSRPPLMTPEVLNETVILYVGPKREKYIVHKKVLCDQSEFFNAGFNKGFEEGSNGEMYLPEDDPAACADLIEYLYRGTLPYADETTTRPMLELYCLAEKICMPLLMDELMDKIMEVHMMKYPGGFAAGPVQSIHNHTHSTSKLRLYASAMLAFAIHVATKDPERAIENYLPLNKSCPELFVEIFQIISTHRAFFVNLGSAPKAVKDAFGPCGFHVHSPDGICYRNAKGSKTTGNEKNDLSRPST
;
A
#
# COMPACT_ATOMS: atom_id res chain seq x y z
N MET A 1 14.59 4.63 12.36
CA MET A 1 14.06 5.99 12.67
C MET A 1 12.58 5.99 12.30
N SER A 2 11.70 6.25 13.26
CA SER A 2 10.25 6.06 13.11
C SER A 2 9.67 7.21 12.29
N SER A 3 9.33 6.95 11.02
CA SER A 3 8.56 7.87 10.18
C SER A 3 7.12 7.95 10.72
N THR A 4 6.82 8.98 11.46
CA THR A 4 5.45 9.30 11.82
C THR A 4 4.81 10.03 10.65
N SER A 5 3.62 9.62 10.22
CA SER A 5 2.78 10.23 9.19
C SER A 5 2.30 11.65 9.56
N ARG A 6 3.22 12.53 9.87
CA ARG A 6 2.93 13.94 10.10
C ARG A 6 3.29 14.70 8.84
N PRO A 7 2.40 15.56 8.32
CA PRO A 7 2.78 16.41 7.19
C PRO A 7 4.08 17.16 7.55
N PRO A 8 5.00 17.33 6.61
CA PRO A 8 6.24 18.03 6.87
C PRO A 8 5.96 19.43 7.34
N LEU A 9 6.68 19.88 8.37
CA LEU A 9 6.65 21.30 8.75
C LEU A 9 7.21 22.10 7.58
N MET A 10 6.42 23.00 7.02
CA MET A 10 6.81 23.87 5.89
C MET A 10 7.72 25.01 6.41
N THR A 11 8.95 24.64 6.75
CA THR A 11 9.98 25.61 7.13
C THR A 11 10.72 26.13 5.88
N PRO A 12 11.43 27.28 5.96
CA PRO A 12 12.22 27.77 4.82
C PRO A 12 13.18 26.72 4.25
N GLU A 13 13.79 25.88 5.09
CA GLU A 13 14.72 24.82 4.67
C GLU A 13 14.01 23.74 3.84
N VAL A 14 12.74 23.44 4.12
CA VAL A 14 11.93 22.50 3.34
C VAL A 14 11.53 23.09 2.01
N LEU A 15 11.31 24.39 1.95
CA LEU A 15 10.79 25.10 0.77
C LEU A 15 11.88 25.62 -0.17
N ASN A 16 13.16 25.56 0.21
CA ASN A 16 14.25 26.18 -0.53
C ASN A 16 14.63 25.48 -1.83
N GLU A 17 14.45 24.17 -1.93
CA GLU A 17 14.90 23.38 -3.07
C GLU A 17 13.77 22.52 -3.64
N THR A 18 13.59 22.62 -4.96
CA THR A 18 12.63 21.79 -5.70
C THR A 18 13.36 20.88 -6.69
N VAL A 19 12.74 19.75 -7.00
CA VAL A 19 13.15 18.83 -8.04
C VAL A 19 12.00 18.59 -9.00
N ILE A 20 12.33 18.05 -10.17
CA ILE A 20 11.36 17.77 -11.22
C ILE A 20 11.26 16.26 -11.40
N LEU A 21 10.04 15.73 -11.34
CA LEU A 21 9.74 14.37 -11.74
C LEU A 21 9.05 14.42 -13.10
N TYR A 22 9.57 13.67 -14.07
CA TYR A 22 8.91 13.40 -15.34
C TYR A 22 8.33 11.99 -15.26
N VAL A 23 7.01 11.87 -15.40
CA VAL A 23 6.29 10.61 -15.16
C VAL A 23 5.56 10.13 -16.40
N GLY A 24 5.62 8.83 -16.62
CA GLY A 24 4.96 8.17 -17.74
C GLY A 24 5.59 8.44 -19.12
N PRO A 25 5.07 7.79 -20.15
CA PRO A 25 5.63 7.90 -21.49
C PRO A 25 5.48 9.30 -22.11
N LYS A 26 4.53 10.10 -21.62
CA LYS A 26 4.33 11.49 -22.06
C LYS A 26 5.18 12.49 -21.27
N ARG A 27 5.97 12.02 -20.31
CA ARG A 27 6.83 12.85 -19.45
C ARG A 27 6.04 13.96 -18.75
N GLU A 28 4.92 13.63 -18.13
CA GLU A 28 4.15 14.59 -17.34
C GLU A 28 5.02 15.15 -16.22
N LYS A 29 5.04 16.47 -16.09
CA LYS A 29 5.97 17.21 -15.24
C LYS A 29 5.36 17.53 -13.90
N TYR A 30 6.03 17.11 -12.81
CA TYR A 30 5.70 17.46 -11.43
C TYR A 30 6.89 18.17 -10.79
N ILE A 31 6.62 19.29 -10.10
CA ILE A 31 7.63 20.03 -9.32
C ILE A 31 7.33 19.79 -7.85
N VAL A 32 8.29 19.24 -7.12
CA VAL A 32 8.11 18.83 -5.72
C VAL A 32 9.29 19.35 -4.90
N HIS A 33 9.06 19.71 -3.64
CA HIS A 33 10.16 20.08 -2.74
C HIS A 33 11.03 18.86 -2.46
N LYS A 34 12.33 18.98 -2.77
CA LYS A 34 13.32 17.90 -2.65
C LYS A 34 13.31 17.26 -1.27
N LYS A 35 13.29 18.09 -0.23
CA LYS A 35 13.29 17.60 1.14
C LYS A 35 12.03 16.79 1.48
N VAL A 36 10.86 17.16 0.94
CA VAL A 36 9.60 16.43 1.16
C VAL A 36 9.68 15.00 0.60
N LEU A 37 10.27 14.84 -0.59
CA LEU A 37 10.52 13.53 -1.20
C LEU A 37 11.57 12.73 -0.43
N CYS A 38 12.73 13.33 -0.19
CA CYS A 38 13.91 12.64 0.35
C CYS A 38 13.73 12.22 1.82
N ASP A 39 12.97 12.96 2.62
CA ASP A 39 12.73 12.62 4.03
C ASP A 39 11.80 11.40 4.18
N GLN A 40 10.99 11.09 3.18
CA GLN A 40 10.00 10.01 3.25
C GLN A 40 10.33 8.80 2.35
N SER A 41 11.27 8.94 1.41
CA SER A 41 11.67 7.87 0.50
C SER A 41 13.18 7.75 0.39
N GLU A 42 13.70 6.58 0.76
CA GLU A 42 15.11 6.28 0.59
C GLU A 42 15.53 6.24 -0.89
N PHE A 43 14.63 5.87 -1.78
CA PHE A 43 14.85 5.88 -3.22
C PHE A 43 15.13 7.29 -3.73
N PHE A 44 14.27 8.26 -3.42
CA PHE A 44 14.49 9.65 -3.82
C PHE A 44 15.70 10.27 -3.10
N ASN A 45 15.89 9.92 -1.82
CA ASN A 45 17.08 10.39 -1.09
C ASN A 45 18.38 9.87 -1.72
N ALA A 46 18.39 8.62 -2.16
CA ALA A 46 19.54 8.07 -2.89
C ALA A 46 19.72 8.79 -4.23
N GLY A 47 18.69 8.90 -5.04
CA GLY A 47 18.76 9.51 -6.38
C GLY A 47 19.23 10.96 -6.34
N PHE A 48 18.67 11.77 -5.43
CA PHE A 48 18.99 13.22 -5.42
C PHE A 48 20.17 13.63 -4.55
N ASN A 49 20.66 12.78 -3.63
CA ASN A 49 21.69 13.19 -2.67
C ASN A 49 22.97 12.32 -2.68
N LYS A 50 23.00 11.17 -3.40
CA LYS A 50 24.16 10.26 -3.37
C LYS A 50 25.06 10.31 -4.62
N GLY A 51 25.06 11.43 -5.35
CA GLY A 51 25.99 11.65 -6.47
C GLY A 51 25.59 11.02 -7.80
N PHE A 52 24.33 10.65 -7.95
CA PHE A 52 23.76 10.25 -9.24
C PHE A 52 23.48 11.48 -10.13
N GLU A 53 23.26 11.25 -11.42
CA GLU A 53 22.98 12.30 -12.41
C GLU A 53 21.74 13.11 -12.05
N GLU A 54 20.72 12.44 -11.53
CA GLU A 54 19.47 13.06 -11.05
C GLU A 54 19.73 14.10 -9.95
N GLY A 55 20.71 13.86 -9.09
CA GLY A 55 21.08 14.81 -8.04
C GLY A 55 21.75 16.06 -8.60
N SER A 56 22.55 15.93 -9.67
CA SER A 56 23.22 17.05 -10.33
C SER A 56 22.24 17.91 -11.14
N ASN A 57 21.28 17.30 -11.78
CA ASN A 57 20.33 17.96 -12.66
C ASN A 57 19.05 18.41 -11.92
N GLY A 58 18.77 17.83 -10.76
CA GLY A 58 17.52 18.06 -10.02
C GLY A 58 16.29 17.49 -10.72
N GLU A 59 16.48 16.50 -11.62
CA GLU A 59 15.43 15.90 -12.44
C GLU A 59 15.50 14.37 -12.36
N MET A 60 14.33 13.73 -12.35
CA MET A 60 14.21 12.27 -12.40
C MET A 60 13.13 11.85 -13.37
N TYR A 61 13.38 10.81 -14.17
CA TYR A 61 12.41 10.27 -15.09
C TYR A 61 11.90 8.90 -14.63
N LEU A 62 10.59 8.77 -14.53
CA LEU A 62 9.84 7.58 -14.13
C LEU A 62 8.93 7.13 -15.29
N PRO A 63 9.49 6.48 -16.33
CA PRO A 63 8.79 6.23 -17.60
C PRO A 63 7.63 5.26 -17.52
N GLU A 64 7.69 4.31 -16.59
CA GLU A 64 6.76 3.20 -16.46
C GLU A 64 5.65 3.46 -15.42
N ASP A 65 5.77 4.57 -14.68
CA ASP A 65 4.85 4.88 -13.59
C ASP A 65 3.64 5.67 -14.09
N ASP A 66 2.50 5.48 -13.42
CA ASP A 66 1.26 6.17 -13.72
C ASP A 66 1.30 7.61 -13.20
N PRO A 67 1.04 8.64 -14.04
CA PRO A 67 1.02 10.03 -13.61
C PRO A 67 -0.02 10.32 -12.53
N ALA A 68 -1.19 9.65 -12.54
CA ALA A 68 -2.20 9.84 -11.51
C ALA A 68 -1.73 9.28 -10.16
N ALA A 69 -1.06 8.13 -10.15
CA ALA A 69 -0.46 7.58 -8.93
C ALA A 69 0.65 8.51 -8.38
N CYS A 70 1.42 9.17 -9.26
CA CYS A 70 2.39 10.18 -8.83
C CYS A 70 1.71 11.42 -8.22
N ALA A 71 0.59 11.88 -8.78
CA ALA A 71 -0.19 12.98 -8.21
C ALA A 71 -0.72 12.62 -6.81
N ASP A 72 -1.27 11.41 -6.64
CA ASP A 72 -1.75 10.89 -5.36
C ASP A 72 -0.62 10.76 -4.33
N LEU A 73 0.58 10.30 -4.77
CA LEU A 73 1.78 10.29 -3.94
C LEU A 73 2.13 11.68 -3.44
N ILE A 74 2.17 12.68 -4.33
CA ILE A 74 2.49 14.06 -3.99
C ILE A 74 1.46 14.61 -2.99
N GLU A 75 0.19 14.36 -3.21
CA GLU A 75 -0.86 14.75 -2.26
C GLU A 75 -0.64 14.13 -0.88
N TYR A 76 -0.33 12.82 -0.82
CA TYR A 76 0.00 12.13 0.42
C TYR A 76 1.22 12.73 1.12
N LEU A 77 2.29 13.02 0.37
CA LEU A 77 3.53 13.60 0.92
C LEU A 77 3.29 14.95 1.61
N TYR A 78 2.42 15.79 1.06
CA TYR A 78 2.11 17.09 1.63
C TYR A 78 1.05 17.06 2.73
N ARG A 79 0.06 16.19 2.62
CA ARG A 79 -1.05 16.09 3.59
C ARG A 79 -0.75 15.15 4.75
N GLY A 80 0.08 14.13 4.55
CA GLY A 80 0.31 13.05 5.52
C GLY A 80 -0.88 12.11 5.71
N THR A 81 -1.83 12.12 4.77
CA THR A 81 -3.03 11.25 4.75
C THR A 81 -3.33 10.78 3.34
N LEU A 82 -3.90 9.58 3.22
CA LEU A 82 -4.30 9.05 1.92
C LEU A 82 -5.38 9.92 1.28
N PRO A 83 -5.32 10.17 -0.05
CA PRO A 83 -6.30 10.97 -0.78
C PRO A 83 -7.63 10.24 -1.06
N TYR A 84 -7.88 9.11 -0.41
CA TYR A 84 -8.97 8.18 -0.71
C TYR A 84 -10.07 8.12 0.36
N ALA A 85 -10.40 9.24 1.01
CA ALA A 85 -11.40 9.24 2.09
C ALA A 85 -12.77 8.72 1.62
N ASP A 86 -13.23 9.16 0.45
CA ASP A 86 -14.54 8.82 -0.12
C ASP A 86 -14.44 7.85 -1.31
N GLU A 87 -13.24 7.33 -1.61
CA GLU A 87 -13.04 6.43 -2.74
C GLU A 87 -13.64 5.06 -2.49
N THR A 88 -14.37 4.56 -3.46
CA THR A 88 -15.04 3.26 -3.41
C THR A 88 -14.44 2.22 -4.35
N THR A 89 -13.45 2.61 -5.15
CA THR A 89 -12.71 1.73 -6.06
C THR A 89 -11.29 1.52 -5.53
N THR A 90 -10.72 0.37 -5.80
CA THR A 90 -9.36 0.07 -5.35
C THR A 90 -8.29 0.35 -6.38
N ARG A 91 -8.66 0.63 -7.65
CA ARG A 91 -7.68 0.76 -8.72
C ARG A 91 -6.63 1.85 -8.49
N PRO A 92 -6.99 3.10 -8.12
CA PRO A 92 -6.00 4.13 -7.84
C PRO A 92 -5.06 3.73 -6.70
N MET A 93 -5.61 3.07 -5.66
CA MET A 93 -4.83 2.59 -4.51
C MET A 93 -3.83 1.50 -4.91
N LEU A 94 -4.18 0.62 -5.86
CA LEU A 94 -3.29 -0.42 -6.35
C LEU A 94 -2.12 0.17 -7.13
N GLU A 95 -2.38 1.15 -8.00
CA GLU A 95 -1.35 1.84 -8.77
C GLU A 95 -0.41 2.62 -7.83
N LEU A 96 -0.95 3.32 -6.84
CA LEU A 96 -0.14 4.01 -5.83
C LEU A 96 0.65 3.03 -4.96
N TYR A 97 0.11 1.85 -4.64
CA TYR A 97 0.85 0.82 -3.91
C TYR A 97 2.07 0.32 -4.70
N CYS A 98 1.90 0.04 -5.99
CA CYS A 98 3.00 -0.39 -6.87
C CYS A 98 4.11 0.68 -6.92
N LEU A 99 3.73 1.96 -7.06
CA LEU A 99 4.68 3.06 -6.98
C LEU A 99 5.37 3.14 -5.60
N ALA A 100 4.61 3.05 -4.50
CA ALA A 100 5.14 3.11 -3.13
C ALA A 100 6.14 1.97 -2.84
N GLU A 101 5.89 0.77 -3.36
CA GLU A 101 6.81 -0.37 -3.28
C GLU A 101 8.12 -0.07 -4.03
N LYS A 102 8.04 0.44 -5.27
CA LYS A 102 9.19 0.82 -6.09
C LYS A 102 10.06 1.88 -5.43
N ILE A 103 9.45 2.88 -4.82
CA ILE A 103 10.16 3.99 -4.17
C ILE A 103 10.45 3.75 -2.67
N CYS A 104 10.25 2.53 -2.18
CA CYS A 104 10.57 2.10 -0.81
C CYS A 104 9.89 2.95 0.28
N MET A 105 8.56 3.06 0.22
CA MET A 105 7.75 3.78 1.22
C MET A 105 6.89 2.82 2.07
N PRO A 106 7.47 2.11 3.05
CA PRO A 106 6.78 1.03 3.78
C PRO A 106 5.55 1.52 4.56
N LEU A 107 5.58 2.73 5.12
CA LEU A 107 4.44 3.28 5.84
C LEU A 107 3.24 3.53 4.91
N LEU A 108 3.49 4.12 3.74
CA LEU A 108 2.46 4.33 2.73
C LEU A 108 1.88 3.00 2.24
N MET A 109 2.74 1.98 2.04
CA MET A 109 2.30 0.63 1.66
C MET A 109 1.37 0.02 2.71
N ASP A 110 1.69 0.14 3.99
CA ASP A 110 0.86 -0.39 5.08
C ASP A 110 -0.49 0.35 5.20
N GLU A 111 -0.50 1.68 5.06
CA GLU A 111 -1.73 2.49 5.08
C GLU A 111 -2.62 2.18 3.86
N LEU A 112 -2.03 2.05 2.68
CA LEU A 112 -2.75 1.65 1.47
C LEU A 112 -3.34 0.25 1.59
N MET A 113 -2.58 -0.70 2.13
CA MET A 113 -3.07 -2.07 2.32
C MET A 113 -4.31 -2.08 3.22
N ASP A 114 -4.30 -1.33 4.31
CA ASP A 114 -5.47 -1.21 5.18
C ASP A 114 -6.68 -0.64 4.45
N LYS A 115 -6.48 0.41 3.66
CA LYS A 115 -7.56 1.03 2.90
C LYS A 115 -8.10 0.11 1.80
N ILE A 116 -7.24 -0.59 1.08
CA ILE A 116 -7.63 -1.59 0.08
C ILE A 116 -8.48 -2.69 0.72
N MET A 117 -8.04 -3.23 1.86
CA MET A 117 -8.77 -4.27 2.58
C MET A 117 -10.12 -3.76 3.10
N GLU A 118 -10.20 -2.52 3.59
CA GLU A 118 -11.45 -1.87 4.01
C GLU A 118 -12.44 -1.78 2.85
N VAL A 119 -12.02 -1.27 1.69
CA VAL A 119 -12.88 -1.15 0.50
C VAL A 119 -13.33 -2.53 0.00
N HIS A 120 -12.44 -3.52 0.01
CA HIS A 120 -12.80 -4.89 -0.36
C HIS A 120 -13.85 -5.49 0.59
N MET A 121 -13.71 -5.28 1.90
CA MET A 121 -14.72 -5.77 2.85
C MET A 121 -16.11 -5.18 2.60
N MET A 122 -16.16 -3.92 2.17
CA MET A 122 -17.43 -3.22 1.95
C MET A 122 -18.04 -3.48 0.57
N LYS A 123 -17.22 -3.56 -0.48
CA LYS A 123 -17.68 -3.49 -1.88
C LYS A 123 -17.45 -4.78 -2.68
N TYR A 124 -16.43 -5.56 -2.34
CA TYR A 124 -16.00 -6.72 -3.13
C TYR A 124 -15.91 -8.01 -2.29
N PRO A 125 -17.03 -8.46 -1.70
CA PRO A 125 -17.00 -9.64 -0.82
C PRO A 125 -16.59 -10.93 -1.52
N GLY A 126 -16.65 -10.97 -2.85
CA GLY A 126 -16.24 -12.12 -3.68
C GLY A 126 -14.77 -12.17 -4.06
N GLY A 127 -13.97 -11.14 -3.75
CA GLY A 127 -12.55 -11.09 -4.07
C GLY A 127 -12.20 -10.25 -5.30
N PHE A 128 -10.96 -10.38 -5.78
CA PHE A 128 -10.47 -9.71 -6.97
C PHE A 128 -11.00 -10.34 -8.26
N ALA A 129 -11.25 -9.51 -9.27
CA ALA A 129 -11.36 -9.96 -10.64
C ALA A 129 -9.98 -10.30 -11.23
N ALA A 130 -9.94 -11.07 -12.31
CA ALA A 130 -8.69 -11.53 -12.93
C ALA A 130 -7.75 -10.40 -13.38
N GLY A 131 -8.31 -9.34 -13.99
CA GLY A 131 -7.52 -8.22 -14.51
C GLY A 131 -6.67 -7.50 -13.46
N PRO A 132 -7.21 -7.04 -12.32
CA PRO A 132 -6.44 -6.48 -11.23
C PRO A 132 -5.35 -7.41 -10.69
N VAL A 133 -5.62 -8.72 -10.56
CA VAL A 133 -4.63 -9.70 -10.12
C VAL A 133 -3.45 -9.77 -11.08
N GLN A 134 -3.72 -9.83 -12.38
CA GLN A 134 -2.66 -9.82 -13.40
C GLN A 134 -1.83 -8.54 -13.35
N SER A 135 -2.48 -7.38 -13.21
CA SER A 135 -1.77 -6.09 -13.08
C SER A 135 -0.85 -6.08 -11.86
N ILE A 136 -1.33 -6.50 -10.71
CA ILE A 136 -0.53 -6.61 -9.47
C ILE A 136 0.69 -7.51 -9.70
N HIS A 137 0.51 -8.68 -10.29
CA HIS A 137 1.62 -9.61 -10.55
C HIS A 137 2.67 -9.06 -11.50
N ASN A 138 2.27 -8.25 -12.48
CA ASN A 138 3.19 -7.65 -13.45
C ASN A 138 3.99 -6.47 -12.89
N HIS A 139 3.46 -5.77 -11.87
CA HIS A 139 4.05 -4.52 -11.36
C HIS A 139 4.58 -4.62 -9.93
N THR A 140 4.57 -5.82 -9.33
CA THR A 140 5.06 -6.04 -7.96
C THR A 140 6.10 -7.14 -7.90
N HIS A 141 6.99 -7.07 -6.90
CA HIS A 141 7.96 -8.11 -6.64
C HIS A 141 7.29 -9.37 -6.08
N SER A 142 7.92 -10.55 -6.24
CA SER A 142 7.39 -11.85 -5.75
C SER A 142 7.18 -11.90 -4.23
N THR A 143 7.84 -11.02 -3.47
CA THR A 143 7.66 -10.90 -2.01
C THR A 143 6.68 -9.80 -1.60
N SER A 144 6.05 -9.13 -2.56
CA SER A 144 5.09 -8.05 -2.31
C SER A 144 3.92 -8.53 -1.44
N LYS A 145 3.56 -7.70 -0.46
CA LYS A 145 2.39 -7.97 0.39
C LYS A 145 1.07 -7.78 -0.35
N LEU A 146 1.02 -6.88 -1.33
CA LEU A 146 -0.14 -6.73 -2.20
C LEU A 146 -0.33 -7.97 -3.09
N ARG A 147 0.77 -8.53 -3.64
CA ARG A 147 0.73 -9.77 -4.39
C ARG A 147 0.24 -10.94 -3.54
N LEU A 148 0.76 -11.08 -2.32
CA LEU A 148 0.30 -12.09 -1.36
C LEU A 148 -1.20 -11.95 -1.06
N TYR A 149 -1.67 -10.71 -0.85
CA TYR A 149 -3.09 -10.44 -0.59
C TYR A 149 -3.95 -10.80 -1.79
N ALA A 150 -3.55 -10.43 -3.00
CA ALA A 150 -4.27 -10.74 -4.24
C ALA A 150 -4.35 -12.26 -4.46
N SER A 151 -3.25 -12.99 -4.23
CA SER A 151 -3.19 -14.45 -4.34
C SER A 151 -4.09 -15.13 -3.28
N ALA A 152 -4.11 -14.62 -2.04
CA ALA A 152 -4.98 -15.13 -0.98
C ALA A 152 -6.47 -14.90 -1.29
N MET A 153 -6.81 -13.72 -1.77
CA MET A 153 -8.19 -13.39 -2.19
C MET A 153 -8.65 -14.26 -3.34
N LEU A 154 -7.77 -14.54 -4.31
CA LEU A 154 -8.07 -15.41 -5.44
C LEU A 154 -8.18 -16.88 -5.01
N ALA A 155 -7.30 -17.35 -4.11
CA ALA A 155 -7.39 -18.69 -3.52
C ALA A 155 -8.77 -18.92 -2.88
N PHE A 156 -9.25 -17.92 -2.13
CA PHE A 156 -10.58 -17.97 -1.52
C PHE A 156 -11.70 -17.93 -2.57
N ALA A 157 -11.59 -17.05 -3.58
CA ALA A 157 -12.58 -16.95 -4.64
C ALA A 157 -12.72 -18.27 -5.42
N ILE A 158 -11.61 -18.92 -5.77
CA ILE A 158 -11.59 -20.24 -6.42
C ILE A 158 -12.25 -21.31 -5.52
N HIS A 159 -11.94 -21.30 -4.22
CA HIS A 159 -12.53 -22.27 -3.28
C HIS A 159 -14.06 -22.11 -3.18
N VAL A 160 -14.55 -20.88 -3.11
CA VAL A 160 -16.01 -20.60 -3.09
C VAL A 160 -16.66 -20.93 -4.43
N ALA A 161 -15.96 -20.68 -5.52
CA ALA A 161 -16.45 -20.94 -6.88
C ALA A 161 -16.53 -22.44 -7.24
N THR A 162 -16.10 -23.36 -6.36
CA THR A 162 -16.31 -24.80 -6.56
C THR A 162 -17.79 -25.18 -6.63
N LYS A 163 -18.71 -24.28 -6.27
CA LYS A 163 -20.15 -24.42 -6.48
C LYS A 163 -20.57 -24.21 -7.95
N ASP A 164 -19.74 -23.52 -8.74
CA ASP A 164 -19.90 -23.30 -10.17
C ASP A 164 -18.53 -23.38 -10.85
N PRO A 165 -18.02 -24.63 -11.06
CA PRO A 165 -16.66 -24.83 -11.56
C PRO A 165 -16.45 -24.36 -13.00
N GLU A 166 -17.48 -24.36 -13.84
CA GLU A 166 -17.38 -23.90 -15.24
C GLU A 166 -17.09 -22.41 -15.27
N ARG A 167 -17.84 -21.63 -14.51
CA ARG A 167 -17.65 -20.19 -14.38
C ARG A 167 -16.29 -19.82 -13.76
N ALA A 168 -15.81 -20.62 -12.80
CA ALA A 168 -14.47 -20.42 -12.23
C ALA A 168 -13.38 -20.64 -13.28
N ILE A 169 -13.51 -21.67 -14.11
CA ILE A 169 -12.57 -21.95 -15.19
C ILE A 169 -12.54 -20.80 -16.19
N GLU A 170 -13.69 -20.35 -16.66
CA GLU A 170 -13.79 -19.22 -17.61
C GLU A 170 -13.11 -17.95 -17.08
N ASN A 171 -13.33 -17.62 -15.80
CA ASN A 171 -12.83 -16.39 -15.21
C ASN A 171 -11.31 -16.42 -14.90
N TYR A 172 -10.77 -17.58 -14.49
CA TYR A 172 -9.42 -17.64 -13.95
C TYR A 172 -8.41 -18.41 -14.80
N LEU A 173 -8.88 -19.26 -15.74
CA LEU A 173 -7.99 -19.99 -16.65
C LEU A 173 -7.07 -19.06 -17.47
N PRO A 174 -7.50 -17.88 -17.94
CA PRO A 174 -6.62 -16.96 -18.66
C PRO A 174 -5.39 -16.54 -17.83
N LEU A 175 -5.51 -16.45 -16.50
CA LEU A 175 -4.38 -16.12 -15.62
C LEU A 175 -3.28 -17.18 -15.63
N ASN A 176 -3.61 -18.46 -15.86
CA ASN A 176 -2.61 -19.52 -15.94
C ASN A 176 -1.62 -19.32 -17.10
N LYS A 177 -2.03 -18.64 -18.16
CA LYS A 177 -1.14 -18.33 -19.29
C LYS A 177 -0.27 -17.10 -19.05
N SER A 178 -0.80 -16.10 -18.32
CA SER A 178 -0.13 -14.82 -18.08
C SER A 178 0.69 -14.78 -16.79
N CYS A 179 0.28 -15.54 -15.79
CA CYS A 179 0.88 -15.57 -14.46
C CYS A 179 0.88 -17.00 -13.89
N PRO A 180 1.64 -17.96 -14.46
CA PRO A 180 1.62 -19.35 -14.03
C PRO A 180 2.07 -19.53 -12.56
N GLU A 181 3.01 -18.72 -12.08
CA GLU A 181 3.49 -18.73 -10.70
C GLU A 181 2.39 -18.38 -9.68
N LEU A 182 1.37 -17.62 -10.06
CA LEU A 182 0.22 -17.31 -9.23
C LEU A 182 -0.48 -18.59 -8.73
N PHE A 183 -0.59 -19.62 -9.57
CA PHE A 183 -1.23 -20.86 -9.19
C PHE A 183 -0.41 -21.65 -8.16
N VAL A 184 0.91 -21.56 -8.22
CA VAL A 184 1.81 -22.14 -7.19
C VAL A 184 1.55 -21.45 -5.85
N GLU A 185 1.48 -20.11 -5.84
CA GLU A 185 1.16 -19.34 -4.63
C GLU A 185 -0.22 -19.70 -4.07
N ILE A 186 -1.24 -19.80 -4.93
CA ILE A 186 -2.59 -20.21 -4.53
C ILE A 186 -2.58 -21.59 -3.86
N PHE A 187 -1.91 -22.58 -4.44
CA PHE A 187 -1.80 -23.92 -3.85
C PHE A 187 -1.08 -23.90 -2.51
N GLN A 188 -0.02 -23.11 -2.37
CA GLN A 188 0.68 -22.94 -1.10
C GLN A 188 -0.22 -22.34 -0.03
N ILE A 189 -0.98 -21.28 -0.38
CA ILE A 189 -1.91 -20.62 0.52
C ILE A 189 -3.02 -21.58 0.97
N ILE A 190 -3.65 -22.30 0.04
CA ILE A 190 -4.69 -23.30 0.37
C ILE A 190 -4.15 -24.40 1.29
N SER A 191 -2.94 -24.89 1.00
CA SER A 191 -2.29 -25.93 1.80
C SER A 191 -1.99 -25.47 3.23
N THR A 192 -1.43 -24.27 3.36
CA THR A 192 -0.98 -23.72 4.66
C THR A 192 -2.16 -23.23 5.51
N HIS A 193 -3.20 -22.67 4.89
CA HIS A 193 -4.32 -22.05 5.59
C HIS A 193 -5.62 -22.86 5.47
N ARG A 194 -5.53 -24.15 5.28
CA ARG A 194 -6.66 -25.05 5.00
C ARG A 194 -7.85 -24.89 5.97
N ALA A 195 -7.59 -24.64 7.24
CA ALA A 195 -8.62 -24.49 8.26
C ALA A 195 -9.55 -23.29 8.03
N PHE A 196 -9.06 -22.22 7.38
CA PHE A 196 -9.84 -21.02 7.12
C PHE A 196 -10.77 -21.14 5.91
N PHE A 197 -10.47 -22.06 4.99
CA PHE A 197 -11.33 -22.32 3.84
C PHE A 197 -12.59 -23.15 4.18
N VAL A 198 -12.70 -23.65 5.38
CA VAL A 198 -13.85 -24.47 5.83
C VAL A 198 -15.01 -23.58 6.34
N ASN A 199 -14.71 -22.40 6.90
CA ASN A 199 -15.71 -21.50 7.49
C ASN A 199 -15.93 -20.28 6.58
N LEU A 200 -16.88 -20.41 5.67
CA LEU A 200 -17.14 -19.46 4.59
C LEU A 200 -17.94 -18.23 5.04
N GLY A 201 -17.24 -17.17 5.45
CA GLY A 201 -17.74 -15.80 5.48
C GLY A 201 -17.47 -15.06 4.15
N SER A 202 -17.30 -13.73 4.20
CA SER A 202 -16.79 -12.97 3.04
C SER A 202 -15.30 -13.23 2.82
N ALA A 203 -14.84 -13.24 1.56
CA ALA A 203 -13.45 -13.48 1.21
C ALA A 203 -12.47 -12.57 1.96
N PRO A 204 -12.64 -11.23 1.97
CA PRO A 204 -11.71 -10.34 2.65
C PRO A 204 -11.62 -10.60 4.15
N LYS A 205 -12.74 -10.95 4.79
CA LYS A 205 -12.75 -11.26 6.23
C LYS A 205 -11.99 -12.56 6.51
N ALA A 206 -12.26 -13.62 5.77
CA ALA A 206 -11.58 -14.90 5.95
C ALA A 206 -10.07 -14.79 5.71
N VAL A 207 -9.65 -14.06 4.69
CA VAL A 207 -8.24 -13.79 4.40
C VAL A 207 -7.60 -12.98 5.52
N LYS A 208 -8.25 -11.94 6.03
CA LYS A 208 -7.75 -11.15 7.16
C LYS A 208 -7.60 -12.00 8.43
N ASP A 209 -8.58 -12.85 8.73
CA ASP A 209 -8.54 -13.74 9.90
C ASP A 209 -7.43 -14.80 9.77
N ALA A 210 -7.18 -15.31 8.54
CA ALA A 210 -6.13 -16.30 8.26
C ALA A 210 -4.72 -15.76 8.43
N PHE A 211 -4.47 -14.53 8.00
CA PHE A 211 -3.13 -13.92 7.99
C PHE A 211 -2.87 -13.00 9.20
N GLY A 212 -3.91 -12.70 9.97
CA GLY A 212 -3.81 -11.83 11.14
C GLY A 212 -3.79 -10.33 10.80
N PRO A 213 -3.74 -9.47 11.83
CA PRO A 213 -3.94 -8.02 11.69
C PRO A 213 -2.88 -7.31 10.86
N CYS A 214 -1.64 -7.84 10.82
CA CYS A 214 -0.52 -7.27 10.08
C CYS A 214 0.05 -8.24 9.03
N GLY A 215 -0.70 -9.29 8.64
CA GLY A 215 -0.22 -10.29 7.70
C GLY A 215 0.21 -9.73 6.34
N PHE A 216 -0.39 -8.62 5.95
CA PHE A 216 -0.13 -7.94 4.68
C PHE A 216 0.62 -6.60 4.85
N HIS A 217 1.14 -6.31 6.04
CA HIS A 217 2.02 -5.17 6.27
C HIS A 217 3.49 -5.53 5.97
N VAL A 218 4.28 -4.52 5.63
CA VAL A 218 5.69 -4.69 5.29
C VAL A 218 6.64 -4.46 6.47
N HIS A 219 6.15 -3.88 7.59
CA HIS A 219 6.97 -3.78 8.81
C HIS A 219 7.35 -5.19 9.33
N SER A 220 8.50 -5.30 10.00
CA SER A 220 8.90 -6.56 10.61
C SER A 220 7.90 -7.03 11.68
N PRO A 221 7.80 -8.33 11.99
CA PRO A 221 6.93 -8.84 13.05
C PRO A 221 7.17 -8.18 14.41
N ASP A 222 8.42 -7.82 14.71
CA ASP A 222 8.83 -7.13 15.94
C ASP A 222 8.72 -5.59 15.80
N GLY A 223 8.36 -5.10 14.62
CA GLY A 223 8.18 -3.68 14.33
C GLY A 223 6.88 -3.12 14.92
N ILE A 224 6.94 -1.87 15.34
CA ILE A 224 5.72 -1.18 15.82
C ILE A 224 4.86 -0.83 14.62
N CYS A 225 3.67 -1.42 14.52
CA CYS A 225 2.69 -1.05 13.52
C CYS A 225 2.28 0.41 13.68
N TYR A 226 2.14 1.13 12.57
CA TYR A 226 1.74 2.54 12.54
C TYR A 226 0.40 2.80 13.25
N ARG A 227 -0.50 1.81 13.26
CA ARG A 227 -1.78 1.87 13.99
C ARG A 227 -1.57 2.05 15.49
N ASN A 228 -0.57 1.40 16.06
CA ASN A 228 -0.25 1.49 17.49
C ASN A 228 0.47 2.81 17.81
N ALA A 229 1.26 3.34 16.88
CA ALA A 229 1.92 4.64 17.03
C ALA A 229 0.91 5.81 17.06
N LYS A 230 -0.23 5.68 16.37
CA LYS A 230 -1.32 6.67 16.40
C LYS A 230 -2.12 6.63 17.73
N GLY A 231 -2.20 5.46 18.39
CA GLY A 231 -3.00 5.28 19.63
C GLY A 231 -2.34 5.78 20.93
N SER A 232 -1.02 5.96 20.96
CA SER A 232 -0.30 6.36 22.18
C SER A 232 -0.39 7.86 22.52
N LYS A 233 -1.08 8.68 21.72
CA LYS A 233 -1.19 10.14 21.93
C LYS A 233 -2.50 10.61 22.60
N THR A 234 -3.46 9.72 22.89
CA THR A 234 -4.77 10.11 23.45
C THR A 234 -4.93 9.91 24.95
N THR A 235 -3.90 9.45 25.68
CA THR A 235 -4.01 9.21 27.13
C THR A 235 -3.08 10.07 27.99
N GLY A 236 -2.65 11.21 27.50
CA GLY A 236 -1.79 12.13 28.21
C GLY A 236 -2.38 13.51 28.37
N ASN A 237 -3.56 13.65 29.00
CA ASN A 237 -3.94 14.90 29.67
C ASN A 237 -5.11 14.68 30.62
N GLU A 238 -4.95 15.28 31.77
CA GLU A 238 -5.89 15.54 32.84
C GLU A 238 -5.70 14.72 34.14
N LYS A 239 -4.74 15.15 34.95
CA LYS A 239 -4.92 15.30 36.37
C LYS A 239 -4.14 16.56 36.82
N ASN A 240 -4.72 17.72 36.63
CA ASN A 240 -4.39 18.89 37.43
C ASN A 240 -5.30 18.87 38.69
N ASP A 241 -4.74 18.39 39.74
CA ASP A 241 -5.28 18.44 41.07
C ASP A 241 -5.17 19.88 41.58
N LEU A 242 -6.31 20.55 41.70
CA LEU A 242 -6.46 21.86 42.35
C LEU A 242 -6.77 21.61 43.81
N SER A 243 -5.76 21.32 44.63
CA SER A 243 -5.83 21.46 46.07
C SER A 243 -5.41 22.89 46.48
N ARG A 244 -6.37 23.75 46.74
CA ARG A 244 -6.18 24.98 47.54
C ARG A 244 -6.14 24.62 49.01
N PRO A 245 -5.20 25.12 49.81
CA PRO A 245 -5.35 25.18 51.26
C PRO A 245 -6.12 26.42 51.65
N SER A 246 -7.12 26.21 52.48
CA SER A 246 -7.81 27.22 53.29
C SER A 246 -6.93 27.69 54.43
N THR A 247 -6.68 28.96 54.56
CA THR A 247 -6.74 29.81 55.77
C THR A 247 -6.47 31.24 55.36
#